data_d4166223410d5efe834887c5e8592ee4
#
_entry.id   d4166223410d5efe834887c5e8592ee4
#
_cell.length_a   1.000
_cell.length_b   1.000
_cell.length_c   1.000
_cell.angle_alpha   90.00
_cell.angle_beta   90.00
_cell.angle_gamma   90.00
#
_symmetry.space_group_name_H-M   'P 1'
#
loop_
_entity.id
_entity.type
_entity.pdbx_description
1 polymer ?
#
loop_
_entity_poly.entity_id
_entity_poly.type
_entity_poly.pdbx_seq_one_letter_code
_entity_poly.pdbx_strand_id
1 'polypeptide(L)'
;LREAKSSIYEGGHREPFVARWPGKIKPGSVNHQTICLNDLFATCADILEAKLPGNAAEDSVSILPCLLGTATGPVREATVHQAPGGLAIRQGPWKLVSHRSGEQELFNLEADISETKNVATENQEVVKRLAGLMQSYIDRGRSTPGAAQKNEFALTVSFGGKDSKKKKRKRAREQQ
;
A
#
# COMPACT_ATOMS: atom_id res chain seq x y z
N LEU A 1 -9.16 15.85 2.00
CA LEU A 1 -8.84 14.55 1.36
C LEU A 1 -9.68 14.40 0.09
N ARG A 2 -9.13 13.77 -0.92
CA ARG A 2 -9.82 13.52 -2.20
C ARG A 2 -10.79 12.35 -2.06
N GLU A 3 -12.01 12.50 -2.57
CA GLU A 3 -13.08 11.52 -2.59
C GLU A 3 -13.50 10.98 -1.21
N ALA A 4 -14.17 9.82 -1.16
CA ALA A 4 -14.75 9.22 0.04
C ALA A 4 -14.68 7.68 -0.05
N LYS A 5 -15.34 7.00 0.89
CA LYS A 5 -15.39 5.53 1.00
C LYS A 5 -15.45 4.82 -0.36
N SER A 6 -14.68 3.75 -0.50
CA SER A 6 -14.52 2.93 -1.72
C SER A 6 -13.63 3.55 -2.80
N SER A 7 -13.05 4.69 -2.57
CA SER A 7 -12.09 5.32 -3.48
C SER A 7 -10.67 4.82 -3.26
N ILE A 8 -9.84 4.94 -4.32
CA ILE A 8 -8.40 4.66 -4.26
C ILE A 8 -7.61 5.83 -3.66
N TYR A 9 -8.22 7.01 -3.53
CA TYR A 9 -7.60 8.22 -3.00
C TYR A 9 -7.71 8.28 -1.46
N GLU A 10 -6.97 9.20 -0.84
CA GLU A 10 -6.84 9.26 0.63
C GLU A 10 -8.18 9.37 1.37
N GLY A 11 -9.21 10.01 0.79
CA GLY A 11 -10.54 10.06 1.40
C GLY A 11 -11.26 8.72 1.44
N GLY A 12 -10.82 7.74 0.65
CA GLY A 12 -11.43 6.41 0.59
C GLY A 12 -10.96 5.42 1.65
N HIS A 13 -9.77 5.63 2.21
CA HIS A 13 -9.13 4.63 3.08
C HIS A 13 -8.34 5.21 4.27
N ARG A 14 -8.21 6.54 4.37
CA ARG A 14 -7.53 7.18 5.49
C ARG A 14 -8.48 7.35 6.67
N GLU A 15 -8.42 6.42 7.62
CA GLU A 15 -9.28 6.37 8.78
C GLU A 15 -8.57 6.92 10.04
N PRO A 16 -9.29 7.56 10.99
CA PRO A 16 -8.77 7.86 12.30
C PRO A 16 -8.45 6.58 13.08
N PHE A 17 -7.29 6.54 13.73
CA PHE A 17 -6.91 5.44 14.61
C PHE A 17 -6.59 5.99 16.00
N VAL A 18 -7.31 5.51 17.01
CA VAL A 18 -7.11 5.89 18.42
C VAL A 18 -6.99 4.62 19.25
N ALA A 19 -5.93 4.54 20.07
CA ALA A 19 -5.70 3.41 20.94
C ALA A 19 -5.55 3.88 22.39
N ARG A 20 -6.11 3.10 23.34
CA ARG A 20 -5.96 3.32 24.77
C ARG A 20 -5.54 2.02 25.45
N TRP A 21 -4.39 2.05 26.12
CA TRP A 21 -3.87 0.93 26.91
C TRP A 21 -3.20 1.46 28.18
N PRO A 22 -3.95 1.56 29.30
CA PRO A 22 -3.43 2.09 30.56
C PRO A 22 -2.16 1.37 31.00
N GLY A 23 -1.15 2.13 31.42
CA GLY A 23 0.14 1.61 31.86
C GLY A 23 1.08 1.15 30.73
N LYS A 24 0.64 1.14 29.48
CA LYS A 24 1.44 0.75 28.30
C LYS A 24 1.58 1.89 27.28
N ILE A 25 0.46 2.48 26.85
CA ILE A 25 0.48 3.61 25.93
C ILE A 25 0.49 4.91 26.74
N LYS A 26 1.46 5.79 26.48
CA LYS A 26 1.56 7.10 27.12
C LYS A 26 0.33 7.95 26.76
N PRO A 27 -0.42 8.49 27.73
CA PRO A 27 -1.53 9.38 27.46
C PRO A 27 -1.12 10.60 26.63
N GLY A 28 -1.94 10.97 25.65
CA GLY A 28 -1.72 12.13 24.77
C GLY A 28 -0.57 11.94 23.76
N SER A 29 0.01 10.74 23.64
CA SER A 29 1.02 10.47 22.61
C SER A 29 0.40 10.44 21.23
N VAL A 30 1.16 10.93 20.24
CA VAL A 30 0.80 10.89 18.81
C VAL A 30 1.92 10.19 18.06
N ASN A 31 1.56 9.34 17.09
CA ASN A 31 2.50 8.67 16.20
C ASN A 31 2.09 8.94 14.75
N HIS A 32 3.05 9.30 13.91
CA HIS A 32 2.84 9.65 12.49
C HIS A 32 3.22 8.53 11.51
N GLN A 33 3.49 7.34 12.00
CA GLN A 33 3.78 6.18 11.16
C GLN A 33 2.58 5.81 10.30
N THR A 34 2.86 5.39 9.07
CA THR A 34 1.82 4.81 8.21
C THR A 34 1.51 3.40 8.67
N ILE A 35 0.26 3.15 9.01
CA ILE A 35 -0.26 1.87 9.49
C ILE A 35 -1.49 1.45 8.68
N CYS A 36 -1.85 0.20 8.73
CA CYS A 36 -3.07 -0.35 8.14
C CYS A 36 -3.93 -1.05 9.20
N LEU A 37 -5.22 -1.16 8.97
CA LEU A 37 -6.13 -1.83 9.90
C LEU A 37 -5.78 -3.31 10.08
N ASN A 38 -5.33 -3.99 9.03
CA ASN A 38 -4.88 -5.38 9.08
C ASN A 38 -3.63 -5.59 9.96
N ASP A 39 -2.88 -4.53 10.29
CA ASP A 39 -1.71 -4.59 11.20
C ASP A 39 -2.11 -5.01 12.62
N LEU A 40 -3.37 -4.89 12.98
CA LEU A 40 -3.87 -5.36 14.28
C LEU A 40 -3.68 -6.88 14.46
N PHE A 41 -3.72 -7.68 13.40
CA PHE A 41 -3.53 -9.12 13.49
C PHE A 41 -2.12 -9.47 13.98
N ALA A 42 -1.08 -8.98 13.31
CA ALA A 42 0.31 -9.20 13.74
C ALA A 42 0.60 -8.52 15.10
N THR A 43 -0.05 -7.37 15.38
CA THR A 43 0.09 -6.67 16.66
C THR A 43 -0.47 -7.50 17.81
N CYS A 44 -1.64 -8.11 17.65
CA CYS A 44 -2.20 -9.00 18.67
C CYS A 44 -1.32 -10.23 18.90
N ALA A 45 -0.79 -10.83 17.84
CA ALA A 45 0.15 -11.94 17.97
C ALA A 45 1.41 -11.54 18.75
N ASP A 46 1.95 -10.36 18.47
CA ASP A 46 3.13 -9.83 19.13
C ASP A 46 2.87 -9.53 20.62
N ILE A 47 1.71 -8.95 20.95
CA ILE A 47 1.28 -8.72 22.35
C ILE A 47 1.18 -10.04 23.14
N LEU A 48 0.72 -11.11 22.47
CA LEU A 48 0.52 -12.45 23.05
C LEU A 48 1.79 -13.32 22.97
N GLU A 49 2.88 -12.80 22.43
CA GLU A 49 4.12 -13.56 22.13
C GLU A 49 3.86 -14.81 21.29
N ALA A 50 2.82 -14.77 20.46
CA ALA A 50 2.40 -15.89 19.63
C ALA A 50 3.18 -15.90 18.30
N LYS A 51 3.77 -17.06 17.97
CA LYS A 51 4.45 -17.25 16.69
C LYS A 51 3.43 -17.48 15.57
N LEU A 52 3.40 -16.59 14.59
CA LEU A 52 2.60 -16.77 13.40
C LEU A 52 3.28 -17.76 12.44
N PRO A 53 2.51 -18.65 11.79
CA PRO A 53 3.06 -19.51 10.74
C PRO A 53 3.47 -18.68 9.52
N GLY A 54 4.43 -19.19 8.73
CA GLY A 54 5.03 -18.46 7.59
C GLY A 54 4.05 -18.13 6.45
N ASN A 55 2.87 -18.74 6.46
CA ASN A 55 1.77 -18.50 5.52
C ASN A 55 0.62 -17.67 6.11
N ALA A 56 0.85 -16.97 7.20
CA ALA A 56 -0.13 -16.05 7.80
C ALA A 56 0.44 -14.61 7.81
N ALA A 57 -0.43 -13.64 8.07
CA ALA A 57 -0.08 -12.23 8.19
C ALA A 57 0.66 -11.68 6.93
N GLU A 58 0.20 -12.08 5.74
CA GLU A 58 0.85 -11.77 4.47
C GLU A 58 1.07 -10.27 4.26
N ASP A 59 0.16 -9.45 4.80
CA ASP A 59 0.18 -7.99 4.68
C ASP A 59 0.09 -7.28 6.04
N SER A 60 0.22 -8.02 7.15
CA SER A 60 0.11 -7.49 8.50
C SER A 60 1.48 -7.32 9.14
N VAL A 61 1.76 -6.13 9.66
CA VAL A 61 2.98 -5.78 10.38
C VAL A 61 2.61 -5.36 11.80
N SER A 62 3.35 -5.84 12.82
CA SER A 62 3.11 -5.38 14.18
C SER A 62 3.37 -3.88 14.34
N ILE A 63 2.36 -3.17 14.81
CA ILE A 63 2.47 -1.75 15.21
C ILE A 63 2.69 -1.59 16.72
N LEU A 64 2.97 -2.67 17.45
CA LEU A 64 3.23 -2.61 18.87
C LEU A 64 4.35 -1.60 19.23
N PRO A 65 5.48 -1.52 18.50
CA PRO A 65 6.49 -0.48 18.76
C PRO A 65 5.95 0.95 18.61
N CYS A 66 5.01 1.19 17.68
CA CYS A 66 4.36 2.50 17.53
C CYS A 66 3.47 2.81 18.73
N LEU A 67 2.70 1.83 19.21
CA LEU A 67 1.82 1.97 20.36
C LEU A 67 2.58 2.24 21.65
N LEU A 68 3.71 1.58 21.85
CA LEU A 68 4.57 1.72 23.03
C LEU A 68 5.53 2.92 22.95
N GLY A 69 5.62 3.60 21.79
CA GLY A 69 6.54 4.70 21.56
C GLY A 69 8.02 4.27 21.46
N THR A 70 8.30 3.02 21.12
CA THR A 70 9.65 2.45 20.98
C THR A 70 10.11 2.31 19.53
N ALA A 71 9.25 2.63 18.56
CA ALA A 71 9.61 2.57 17.15
C ALA A 71 10.73 3.57 16.82
N THR A 72 11.83 3.08 16.24
CA THR A 72 13.00 3.88 15.85
C THR A 72 13.01 4.26 14.36
N GLY A 73 12.07 3.75 13.60
CA GLY A 73 11.91 3.99 12.15
C GLY A 73 10.58 3.46 11.64
N PRO A 74 10.35 3.50 10.32
CA PRO A 74 9.13 2.97 9.73
C PRO A 74 8.93 1.48 10.05
N VAL A 75 7.75 1.12 10.57
CA VAL A 75 7.43 -0.28 10.90
C VAL A 75 7.08 -1.10 9.66
N ARG A 76 6.76 -0.45 8.55
CA ARG A 76 6.46 -1.09 7.28
C ARG A 76 7.09 -0.35 6.11
N GLU A 77 7.40 -1.08 5.05
CA GLU A 77 8.01 -0.52 3.84
C GLU A 77 7.02 0.32 3.03
N ALA A 78 5.83 -0.21 2.81
CA ALA A 78 4.77 0.46 2.05
C ALA A 78 3.39 -0.08 2.42
N THR A 79 2.33 0.63 2.02
CA THR A 79 0.94 0.16 2.06
C THR A 79 0.39 0.03 0.66
N VAL A 80 -0.43 -1.00 0.42
CA VAL A 80 -1.14 -1.20 -0.85
C VAL A 80 -2.64 -1.13 -0.60
N HIS A 81 -3.35 -0.44 -1.47
CA HIS A 81 -4.81 -0.31 -1.45
C HIS A 81 -5.39 -0.75 -2.78
N GLN A 82 -6.51 -1.46 -2.72
CA GLN A 82 -7.28 -1.87 -3.88
C GLN A 82 -8.66 -1.22 -3.85
N ALA A 83 -9.07 -0.69 -4.99
CA ALA A 83 -10.42 -0.20 -5.22
C ALA A 83 -10.90 -0.62 -6.62
N PRO A 84 -12.20 -0.45 -6.95
CA PRO A 84 -12.74 -0.84 -8.26
C PRO A 84 -11.96 -0.26 -9.46
N GLY A 85 -11.39 0.93 -9.30
CA GLY A 85 -10.63 1.64 -10.33
C GLY A 85 -9.18 1.18 -10.53
N GLY A 86 -8.57 0.47 -9.58
CA GLY A 86 -7.14 0.13 -9.67
C GLY A 86 -6.48 -0.25 -8.36
N LEU A 87 -5.17 -0.09 -8.33
CA LEU A 87 -4.30 -0.32 -7.18
C LEU A 87 -3.54 0.97 -6.85
N ALA A 88 -3.27 1.20 -5.57
CA ALA A 88 -2.36 2.25 -5.14
C ALA A 88 -1.31 1.67 -4.19
N ILE A 89 -0.09 2.21 -4.25
CA ILE A 89 0.97 1.94 -3.28
C ILE A 89 1.46 3.26 -2.70
N ARG A 90 1.63 3.29 -1.37
CA ARG A 90 2.22 4.41 -0.66
C ARG A 90 3.50 3.98 0.05
N GLN A 91 4.58 4.73 -0.17
CA GLN A 91 5.84 4.59 0.53
C GLN A 91 6.33 5.97 0.96
N GLY A 92 6.40 6.20 2.26
CA GLY A 92 6.70 7.53 2.81
C GLY A 92 5.70 8.58 2.31
N PRO A 93 6.19 9.72 1.74
CA PRO A 93 5.33 10.76 1.21
C PRO A 93 4.72 10.42 -0.16
N TRP A 94 5.27 9.46 -0.87
CA TRP A 94 4.87 9.16 -2.23
C TRP A 94 3.74 8.14 -2.31
N LYS A 95 2.72 8.45 -3.10
CA LYS A 95 1.62 7.55 -3.45
C LYS A 95 1.47 7.45 -4.95
N LEU A 96 1.60 6.24 -5.47
CA LEU A 96 1.34 5.91 -6.87
C LEU A 96 -0.02 5.23 -6.98
N VAL A 97 -0.88 5.77 -7.82
CA VAL A 97 -2.15 5.15 -8.23
C VAL A 97 -1.98 4.58 -9.64
N SER A 98 -2.29 3.29 -9.80
CA SER A 98 -2.26 2.60 -11.08
C SER A 98 -3.68 2.18 -11.46
N HIS A 99 -4.27 2.89 -12.40
CA HIS A 99 -5.63 2.62 -12.87
C HIS A 99 -5.69 1.40 -13.79
N ARG A 100 -6.81 0.72 -13.80
CA ARG A 100 -7.06 -0.40 -14.75
C ARG A 100 -7.00 0.02 -16.21
N SER A 101 -7.23 1.31 -16.51
CA SER A 101 -7.06 1.90 -17.82
C SER A 101 -5.61 1.90 -18.33
N GLY A 102 -4.64 1.76 -17.41
CA GLY A 102 -3.21 1.91 -17.66
C GLY A 102 -2.68 3.31 -17.37
N GLU A 103 -3.53 4.22 -16.94
CA GLU A 103 -3.13 5.53 -16.45
C GLU A 103 -2.44 5.42 -15.09
N GLN A 104 -1.45 6.28 -14.84
CA GLN A 104 -0.75 6.37 -13.56
C GLN A 104 -0.76 7.79 -13.04
N GLU A 105 -1.03 7.94 -11.75
CA GLU A 105 -0.95 9.21 -11.03
C GLU A 105 0.03 9.05 -9.87
N LEU A 106 0.88 10.05 -9.67
CA LEU A 106 1.81 10.11 -8.54
C LEU A 106 1.54 11.37 -7.73
N PHE A 107 1.43 11.20 -6.42
CA PHE A 107 1.20 12.29 -5.48
C PHE A 107 2.27 12.32 -4.40
N ASN A 108 2.67 13.53 -3.98
CA ASN A 108 3.45 13.76 -2.78
C ASN A 108 2.51 14.19 -1.66
N LEU A 109 2.16 13.28 -0.77
CA LEU A 109 1.14 13.51 0.29
C LEU A 109 1.61 14.45 1.40
N GLU A 110 2.90 14.76 1.53
CA GLU A 110 3.39 15.80 2.44
C GLU A 110 3.09 17.20 1.90
N ALA A 111 3.22 17.39 0.59
CA ALA A 111 2.96 18.67 -0.07
C ALA A 111 1.50 18.82 -0.51
N ASP A 112 0.84 17.72 -0.84
CA ASP A 112 -0.50 17.67 -1.44
C ASP A 112 -1.31 16.49 -0.88
N ILE A 113 -1.78 16.62 0.36
CA ILE A 113 -2.62 15.60 1.01
C ILE A 113 -3.97 15.40 0.32
N SER A 114 -4.38 16.35 -0.50
CA SER A 114 -5.65 16.35 -1.25
C SER A 114 -5.53 15.72 -2.63
N GLU A 115 -4.32 15.28 -3.02
CA GLU A 115 -4.08 14.55 -4.28
C GLU A 115 -4.60 15.32 -5.51
N THR A 116 -4.35 16.66 -5.54
CA THR A 116 -4.85 17.56 -6.58
C THR A 116 -3.89 17.66 -7.77
N LYS A 117 -2.58 17.43 -7.53
CA LYS A 117 -1.54 17.59 -8.54
C LYS A 117 -0.85 16.25 -8.84
N ASN A 118 -1.15 15.68 -10.01
CA ASN A 118 -0.42 14.53 -10.51
C ASN A 118 0.99 14.96 -10.98
N VAL A 119 2.03 14.45 -10.32
CA VAL A 119 3.44 14.74 -10.60
C VAL A 119 4.19 13.55 -11.22
N ALA A 120 3.47 12.60 -11.82
CA ALA A 120 4.05 11.39 -12.40
C ALA A 120 5.04 11.69 -13.54
N THR A 121 4.75 12.70 -14.36
CA THR A 121 5.62 13.08 -15.50
C THR A 121 6.95 13.63 -15.05
N GLU A 122 6.97 14.39 -13.96
CA GLU A 122 8.18 15.00 -13.41
C GLU A 122 9.03 14.03 -12.58
N ASN A 123 8.43 12.90 -12.12
CA ASN A 123 9.05 11.98 -11.15
C ASN A 123 9.03 10.52 -11.63
N GLN A 124 9.44 10.27 -12.87
CA GLN A 124 9.38 8.94 -13.51
C GLN A 124 10.15 7.85 -12.76
N GLU A 125 11.26 8.20 -12.09
CA GLU A 125 12.05 7.23 -11.30
C GLU A 125 11.27 6.77 -10.05
N VAL A 126 10.50 7.66 -9.40
CA VAL A 126 9.62 7.31 -8.29
C VAL A 126 8.49 6.41 -8.77
N VAL A 127 7.88 6.73 -9.92
CA VAL A 127 6.84 5.91 -10.55
C VAL A 127 7.35 4.50 -10.81
N LYS A 128 8.51 4.35 -11.47
CA LYS A 128 9.11 3.03 -11.76
C LYS A 128 9.39 2.24 -10.49
N ARG A 129 9.97 2.88 -9.48
CA ARG A 129 10.32 2.26 -8.20
C ARG A 129 9.07 1.74 -7.48
N LEU A 130 8.04 2.58 -7.34
CA LEU A 130 6.80 2.19 -6.66
C LEU A 130 6.01 1.14 -7.44
N ALA A 131 5.95 1.25 -8.76
CA ALA A 131 5.32 0.24 -9.61
C ALA A 131 6.04 -1.11 -9.52
N GLY A 132 7.39 -1.09 -9.51
CA GLY A 132 8.20 -2.30 -9.30
C GLY A 132 7.99 -2.92 -7.93
N LEU A 133 7.93 -2.11 -6.86
CA LEU A 133 7.65 -2.58 -5.51
C LEU A 133 6.25 -3.20 -5.42
N MET A 134 5.22 -2.53 -5.95
CA MET A 134 3.85 -3.06 -5.98
C MET A 134 3.77 -4.37 -6.77
N GLN A 135 4.45 -4.47 -7.92
CA GLN A 135 4.52 -5.71 -8.69
C GLN A 135 5.20 -6.83 -7.91
N SER A 136 6.28 -6.53 -7.17
CA SER A 136 6.97 -7.54 -6.35
C SER A 136 6.09 -8.10 -5.23
N TYR A 137 5.20 -7.28 -4.66
CA TYR A 137 4.22 -7.76 -3.67
C TYR A 137 3.15 -8.64 -4.32
N ILE A 138 2.66 -8.27 -5.50
CA ILE A 138 1.73 -9.09 -6.28
C ILE A 138 2.36 -10.44 -6.61
N ASP A 139 3.59 -10.46 -7.12
CA ASP A 139 4.27 -11.70 -7.54
C ASP A 139 4.54 -12.65 -6.37
N ARG A 140 4.79 -12.10 -5.17
CA ARG A 140 4.98 -12.87 -3.94
C ARG A 140 3.67 -13.21 -3.22
N GLY A 141 2.55 -12.56 -3.58
CA GLY A 141 1.27 -12.68 -2.89
C GLY A 141 1.32 -12.17 -1.44
N ARG A 142 2.27 -11.26 -1.12
CA ARG A 142 2.43 -10.66 0.20
C ARG A 142 3.37 -9.45 0.18
N SER A 143 3.16 -8.51 1.12
CA SER A 143 4.00 -7.33 1.33
C SER A 143 5.00 -7.48 2.49
N THR A 144 4.88 -8.55 3.29
CA THR A 144 5.76 -8.84 4.43
C THR A 144 6.77 -9.94 4.13
N PRO A 145 7.84 -10.12 4.93
CA PRO A 145 8.74 -11.28 4.83
C PRO A 145 8.01 -12.60 5.06
N GLY A 146 8.40 -13.66 4.37
CA GLY A 146 7.85 -15.00 4.52
C GLY A 146 7.75 -15.76 3.21
N ALA A 147 7.15 -16.97 3.24
CA ALA A 147 6.93 -17.80 2.07
C ALA A 147 5.96 -17.13 1.09
N ALA A 148 6.28 -17.19 -0.20
CA ALA A 148 5.38 -16.66 -1.24
C ALA A 148 4.01 -17.33 -1.17
N GLN A 149 2.96 -16.54 -1.37
CA GLN A 149 1.58 -16.97 -1.38
C GLN A 149 1.00 -16.85 -2.79
N LYS A 150 -0.03 -17.61 -3.07
CA LYS A 150 -0.73 -17.53 -4.35
C LYS A 150 -1.88 -16.54 -4.24
N ASN A 151 -1.92 -15.57 -5.15
CA ASN A 151 -3.08 -14.70 -5.28
C ASN A 151 -4.30 -15.49 -5.80
N GLU A 152 -5.47 -15.21 -5.25
CA GLU A 152 -6.73 -15.80 -5.72
C GLU A 152 -7.09 -15.30 -7.14
N PHE A 153 -6.72 -14.06 -7.47
CA PHE A 153 -7.00 -13.43 -8.73
C PHE A 153 -5.71 -12.91 -9.40
N ALA A 154 -5.67 -12.95 -10.72
CA ALA A 154 -4.58 -12.32 -11.46
C ALA A 154 -4.64 -10.79 -11.32
N LEU A 155 -3.65 -10.23 -10.66
CA LEU A 155 -3.44 -8.80 -10.54
C LEU A 155 -2.27 -8.39 -11.42
N THR A 156 -2.36 -7.21 -12.03
CA THR A 156 -1.27 -6.66 -12.86
C THR A 156 -1.18 -5.16 -12.64
N VAL A 157 0.03 -4.66 -12.42
CA VAL A 157 0.31 -3.22 -12.46
C VAL A 157 0.52 -2.83 -13.91
N SER A 158 -0.21 -1.83 -14.39
CA SER A 158 0.08 -1.24 -15.70
C SER A 158 1.29 -0.33 -15.57
N PHE A 159 2.40 -0.73 -16.16
CA PHE A 159 3.54 0.17 -16.34
C PHE A 159 3.22 1.14 -17.47
N GLY A 160 3.02 2.43 -17.16
CA GLY A 160 2.77 3.48 -18.16
C GLY A 160 3.91 3.53 -19.19
N GLY A 161 3.69 2.99 -20.36
CA GLY A 161 4.64 2.94 -21.45
C GLY A 161 3.97 2.43 -22.74
N LYS A 162 4.52 2.76 -23.89
CA LYS A 162 4.02 2.43 -25.25
C LYS A 162 3.73 0.93 -25.49
N ASP A 163 4.08 0.04 -24.57
CA ASP A 163 3.88 -1.41 -24.66
C ASP A 163 2.42 -1.86 -24.46
N SER A 164 1.59 -1.09 -23.77
CA SER A 164 0.17 -1.43 -23.61
C SER A 164 -0.60 -1.41 -24.94
N LYS A 165 -0.23 -0.50 -25.86
CA LYS A 165 -0.80 -0.45 -27.21
C LYS A 165 -0.33 -1.60 -28.10
N LYS A 166 0.88 -2.10 -27.92
CA LYS A 166 1.44 -3.23 -28.68
C LYS A 166 0.80 -4.57 -28.30
N LYS A 167 0.56 -4.80 -26.99
CA LYS A 167 -0.13 -6.00 -26.49
C LYS A 167 -1.62 -6.04 -26.89
N LYS A 168 -2.33 -4.90 -26.86
CA LYS A 168 -3.72 -4.83 -27.37
C LYS A 168 -3.79 -5.10 -28.87
N ARG A 169 -2.88 -4.57 -29.67
CA ARG A 169 -2.82 -4.85 -31.13
C ARG A 169 -2.47 -6.30 -31.45
N LYS A 170 -1.63 -6.95 -30.64
CA LYS A 170 -1.28 -8.36 -30.85
C LYS A 170 -2.45 -9.29 -30.54
N ARG A 171 -3.16 -9.05 -29.40
CA ARG A 171 -4.37 -9.82 -29.04
C ARG A 171 -5.53 -9.63 -30.03
N ALA A 172 -5.70 -8.45 -30.60
CA ALA A 172 -6.72 -8.21 -31.63
C ALA A 172 -6.42 -8.87 -32.99
N ARG A 173 -5.12 -9.15 -33.27
CA ARG A 173 -4.70 -9.88 -34.48
C ARG A 173 -4.73 -11.41 -34.34
N GLU A 174 -4.70 -11.93 -33.11
CA GLU A 174 -4.78 -13.37 -32.80
C GLU A 174 -6.24 -13.86 -32.67
N GLN A 175 -7.24 -12.94 -32.78
CA GLN A 175 -8.67 -13.24 -32.72
C GLN A 175 -9.38 -13.02 -34.05
N GLN A 176 -8.66 -12.78 -35.14
CA GLN A 176 -9.13 -12.77 -36.53
C GLN A 176 -8.51 -13.94 -37.31
#